data_dedd3e25aaadbc506583358cd0b7c6a2
#
_entry.id   dedd3e25aaadbc506583358cd0b7c6a2
#
_cell.length_a   1.000
_cell.length_b   1.000
_cell.length_c   1.000
_cell.angle_alpha   90.00
_cell.angle_beta   90.00
_cell.angle_gamma   90.00
#
_symmetry.space_group_name_H-M   'P 1'
#
loop_
_entity.id
_entity.type
_entity.pdbx_description
1 polymer ?
#
loop_
_entity_poly.entity_id
_entity_poly.type
_entity_poly.pdbx_seq_one_letter_code
_entity_poly.pdbx_strand_id
1 'polypeptide(L)'
;MELIHADANHVMLGTLERYELDLAFGSDENNFECVMVISDHCCRTGEYLAMQDVVAGHVKYTEYGGRIDGVSVDTGKETVTYSGRTWQGILSKKIVCPDDGQDYLVLSGDANEVLGFLIQRIGVGDLFETPSEKAGITITSYQMDRYIDAYTGTRKMLKCAGAKLVMYYREGKVHLSAVPLVDYSQDEEWDSDQMNFQISSNERPVNHLICLGKGDLSERMVRHLYMDVRGNISETQTFFGVDEVTETYDYSNVESEEELITGGTQRLQETLAAANTLETDFENNTEYDVGDIVGARETITGVTIKRDIVKKILKVNSSGINVECQIGE
;
A
#
# COMPACT_ATOMS: atom_id res chain seq x y z
N MET A 1 -17.26 11.07 12.94
CA MET A 1 -16.96 9.61 12.90
C MET A 1 -17.16 8.99 14.28
N GLU A 2 -17.63 7.74 14.35
CA GLU A 2 -17.85 6.98 15.58
C GLU A 2 -17.00 5.73 15.56
N LEU A 3 -16.42 5.32 16.72
CA LEU A 3 -15.66 4.09 16.85
C LEU A 3 -16.58 2.98 17.37
N ILE A 4 -16.83 1.99 16.53
CA ILE A 4 -17.67 0.82 16.82
C ILE A 4 -16.80 -0.27 17.46
N HIS A 5 -17.32 -0.90 18.50
CA HIS A 5 -16.74 -2.08 19.13
C HIS A 5 -17.61 -3.30 18.82
N ALA A 6 -17.02 -4.36 18.29
CA ALA A 6 -17.68 -5.63 18.03
C ALA A 6 -16.92 -6.79 18.69
N ASP A 7 -17.66 -7.81 19.14
CA ASP A 7 -17.07 -9.00 19.77
C ASP A 7 -16.35 -9.92 18.75
N ALA A 8 -15.74 -10.99 19.26
CA ALA A 8 -15.04 -11.97 18.43
C ALA A 8 -15.94 -12.73 17.45
N ASN A 9 -17.27 -12.69 17.61
CA ASN A 9 -18.27 -13.24 16.69
C ASN A 9 -18.84 -12.17 15.76
N HIS A 10 -18.22 -10.99 15.73
CA HIS A 10 -18.62 -9.84 14.92
C HIS A 10 -19.96 -9.19 15.31
N VAL A 11 -20.46 -9.46 16.53
CA VAL A 11 -21.66 -8.81 17.03
C VAL A 11 -21.29 -7.44 17.60
N MET A 12 -21.94 -6.40 17.11
CA MET A 12 -21.74 -5.04 17.61
C MET A 12 -22.14 -4.94 19.08
N LEU A 13 -21.21 -4.49 19.93
CA LEU A 13 -21.40 -4.30 21.37
C LEU A 13 -21.78 -2.84 21.71
N GLY A 14 -21.33 -1.88 20.90
CA GLY A 14 -21.61 -0.47 21.10
C GLY A 14 -20.59 0.45 20.42
N THR A 15 -20.64 1.72 20.83
CA THR A 15 -19.69 2.76 20.40
C THR A 15 -18.79 3.15 21.57
N LEU A 16 -17.53 3.50 21.27
CA LEU A 16 -16.58 4.03 22.23
C LEU A 16 -16.60 5.57 22.18
N GLU A 17 -16.69 6.24 23.33
CA GLU A 17 -16.85 7.69 23.40
C GLU A 17 -15.57 8.44 23.77
N ARG A 18 -14.74 7.87 24.65
CA ARG A 18 -13.53 8.51 25.19
C ARG A 18 -12.31 7.67 24.86
N TYR A 19 -11.68 7.96 23.75
CA TYR A 19 -10.51 7.25 23.26
C TYR A 19 -9.59 8.17 22.48
N GLU A 20 -8.33 7.80 22.39
CA GLU A 20 -7.37 8.28 21.39
C GLU A 20 -7.07 7.11 20.46
N LEU A 21 -7.06 7.36 19.16
CA LEU A 21 -6.79 6.34 18.13
C LEU A 21 -5.70 6.84 17.21
N ASP A 22 -4.68 6.02 17.03
CA ASP A 22 -3.68 6.13 15.95
C ASP A 22 -3.78 4.86 15.11
N LEU A 23 -4.12 5.02 13.83
CA LEU A 23 -4.34 3.91 12.92
C LEU A 23 -3.69 4.22 11.58
N ALA A 24 -2.82 3.34 11.12
CA ALA A 24 -2.14 3.47 9.84
C ALA A 24 -2.34 2.23 8.98
N PHE A 25 -2.41 2.44 7.65
CA PHE A 25 -2.35 1.35 6.69
C PHE A 25 -1.76 1.82 5.35
N GLY A 26 -1.10 0.91 4.65
CA GLY A 26 -0.45 1.19 3.37
C GLY A 26 0.76 0.31 3.10
N SER A 27 1.84 0.92 2.64
CA SER A 27 3.02 0.21 2.16
C SER A 27 3.82 -0.48 3.26
N ASP A 28 3.96 0.14 4.42
CA ASP A 28 4.89 -0.25 5.49
C ASP A 28 4.23 -0.55 6.83
N GLU A 29 3.17 0.17 7.17
CA GLU A 29 2.50 0.09 8.46
C GLU A 29 1.02 -0.22 8.29
N ASN A 30 0.52 -1.22 9.02
CA ASN A 30 -0.84 -1.71 8.91
C ASN A 30 -1.36 -2.14 10.27
N ASN A 31 -1.33 -1.22 11.24
CA ASN A 31 -1.71 -1.45 12.63
C ASN A 31 -2.46 -0.26 13.22
N PHE A 32 -2.94 -0.43 14.44
CA PHE A 32 -3.54 0.63 15.23
C PHE A 32 -3.21 0.52 16.69
N GLU A 33 -3.30 1.65 17.40
CA GLU A 33 -3.33 1.77 18.84
C GLU A 33 -4.53 2.62 19.26
N CYS A 34 -5.33 2.08 20.19
CA CYS A 34 -6.47 2.78 20.78
C CYS A 34 -6.24 2.89 22.30
N VAL A 35 -6.12 4.12 22.79
CA VAL A 35 -5.86 4.40 24.19
C VAL A 35 -7.12 4.89 24.87
N MET A 36 -7.43 4.34 26.05
CA MET A 36 -8.57 4.72 26.88
C MET A 36 -8.15 4.83 28.35
N VAL A 37 -8.95 5.53 29.15
CA VAL A 37 -8.80 5.50 30.61
C VAL A 37 -9.17 4.11 31.14
N ILE A 38 -8.44 3.58 32.14
CA ILE A 38 -8.66 2.24 32.68
C ILE A 38 -10.11 2.03 33.16
N SER A 39 -10.75 3.07 33.71
CA SER A 39 -12.15 2.97 34.16
C SER A 39 -13.14 2.67 33.02
N ASP A 40 -12.76 2.96 31.79
CA ASP A 40 -13.60 2.76 30.59
C ASP A 40 -13.23 1.47 29.82
N HIS A 41 -12.34 0.65 30.44
CA HIS A 41 -11.92 -0.64 29.85
C HIS A 41 -13.13 -1.53 29.55
N CYS A 42 -13.28 -1.90 28.26
CA CYS A 42 -14.40 -2.72 27.81
C CYS A 42 -14.02 -3.73 26.71
N CYS A 43 -12.90 -3.52 26.01
CA CYS A 43 -12.50 -4.36 24.88
C CYS A 43 -11.57 -5.50 25.32
N ARG A 44 -11.50 -6.56 24.50
CA ARG A 44 -10.66 -7.75 24.74
C ARG A 44 -9.88 -8.12 23.47
N THR A 45 -8.80 -8.85 23.64
CA THR A 45 -8.06 -9.46 22.53
C THR A 45 -8.98 -10.38 21.72
N GLY A 46 -8.92 -10.28 20.42
CA GLY A 46 -9.75 -11.03 19.47
C GLY A 46 -11.03 -10.30 19.04
N GLU A 47 -11.38 -9.19 19.69
CA GLU A 47 -12.49 -8.33 19.31
C GLU A 47 -12.08 -7.32 18.25
N TYR A 48 -13.03 -6.55 17.71
CA TYR A 48 -12.84 -5.67 16.57
C TYR A 48 -13.21 -4.22 16.88
N LEU A 49 -12.44 -3.31 16.31
CA LEU A 49 -12.74 -1.87 16.28
C LEU A 49 -12.93 -1.44 14.83
N ALA A 50 -13.95 -0.62 14.55
CA ALA A 50 -14.21 -0.09 13.22
C ALA A 50 -14.76 1.33 13.31
N MET A 51 -14.25 2.22 12.46
CA MET A 51 -14.78 3.58 12.35
C MET A 51 -15.92 3.60 11.34
N GLN A 52 -16.97 4.33 11.68
CA GLN A 52 -18.04 4.69 10.75
C GLN A 52 -18.33 6.18 10.84
N ASP A 53 -18.89 6.74 9.81
CA ASP A 53 -19.38 8.11 9.80
C ASP A 53 -20.90 8.14 9.71
N VAL A 54 -21.53 9.17 10.25
CA VAL A 54 -22.98 9.36 10.14
C VAL A 54 -23.24 10.72 9.48
N VAL A 55 -23.57 10.66 8.20
CA VAL A 55 -23.81 11.85 7.39
C VAL A 55 -25.29 11.93 7.03
N ALA A 56 -25.97 13.01 7.42
CA ALA A 56 -27.40 13.22 7.17
C ALA A 56 -28.31 12.04 7.62
N GLY A 57 -27.91 11.35 8.71
CA GLY A 57 -28.67 10.20 9.25
C GLY A 57 -28.41 8.87 8.53
N HIS A 58 -27.48 8.84 7.59
CA HIS A 58 -27.04 7.61 6.92
C HIS A 58 -25.63 7.22 7.39
N VAL A 59 -25.42 5.92 7.63
CA VAL A 59 -24.12 5.38 7.98
C VAL A 59 -23.25 5.31 6.72
N LYS A 60 -22.10 5.97 6.77
CA LYS A 60 -21.01 5.83 5.81
C LYS A 60 -19.94 4.95 6.43
N TYR A 61 -19.77 3.77 5.91
CA TYR A 61 -18.71 2.86 6.34
C TYR A 61 -17.35 3.36 5.87
N THR A 62 -16.34 3.18 6.70
CA THR A 62 -14.98 3.62 6.41
C THR A 62 -14.02 2.44 6.33
N GLU A 63 -12.85 2.69 5.82
CA GLU A 63 -11.74 1.73 5.71
C GLU A 63 -10.97 1.55 7.02
N TYR A 64 -11.25 2.39 8.02
CA TYR A 64 -10.52 2.41 9.29
C TYR A 64 -11.09 1.39 10.25
N GLY A 65 -10.27 0.44 10.64
CA GLY A 65 -10.62 -0.57 11.63
C GLY A 65 -9.68 -1.75 11.62
N GLY A 66 -9.90 -2.68 12.56
CA GLY A 66 -9.03 -3.83 12.68
C GLY A 66 -9.40 -4.73 13.86
N ARG A 67 -8.54 -5.71 14.10
CA ARG A 67 -8.67 -6.71 15.16
C ARG A 67 -7.70 -6.39 16.29
N ILE A 68 -8.19 -6.41 17.52
CA ILE A 68 -7.37 -6.25 18.72
C ILE A 68 -6.54 -7.51 18.92
N ASP A 69 -5.22 -7.37 18.87
CA ASP A 69 -4.27 -8.46 19.08
C ASP A 69 -3.57 -8.38 20.45
N GLY A 70 -3.51 -7.18 21.05
CA GLY A 70 -2.84 -6.94 22.33
C GLY A 70 -3.55 -5.93 23.22
N VAL A 71 -3.34 -6.06 24.53
CA VAL A 71 -3.81 -5.13 25.56
C VAL A 71 -2.64 -4.82 26.48
N SER A 72 -2.36 -3.55 26.71
CA SER A 72 -1.35 -3.05 27.63
C SER A 72 -1.98 -2.09 28.64
N VAL A 73 -1.54 -2.12 29.90
CA VAL A 73 -2.08 -1.27 30.98
C VAL A 73 -0.93 -0.50 31.62
N ASP A 74 -1.07 0.81 31.67
CA ASP A 74 -0.17 1.70 32.41
C ASP A 74 -0.91 2.22 33.66
N THR A 75 -0.60 1.65 34.79
CA THR A 75 -1.24 2.04 36.07
C THR A 75 -0.79 3.39 36.59
N GLY A 76 0.38 3.88 36.13
CA GLY A 76 0.88 5.19 36.51
C GLY A 76 0.17 6.33 35.76
N LYS A 77 -0.26 6.06 34.52
CA LYS A 77 -1.04 6.99 33.70
C LYS A 77 -2.56 6.73 33.77
N GLU A 78 -2.96 5.65 34.44
CA GLU A 78 -4.35 5.18 34.47
C GLU A 78 -4.94 4.93 33.07
N THR A 79 -4.14 4.40 32.14
CA THR A 79 -4.56 4.14 30.76
C THR A 79 -4.48 2.65 30.40
N VAL A 80 -5.35 2.23 29.50
CA VAL A 80 -5.31 0.96 28.80
C VAL A 80 -5.13 1.23 27.31
N THR A 81 -4.20 0.52 26.67
CA THR A 81 -3.93 0.58 25.24
C THR A 81 -4.30 -0.73 24.59
N TYR A 82 -5.16 -0.68 23.60
CA TYR A 82 -5.49 -1.79 22.71
C TYR A 82 -4.70 -1.62 21.41
N SER A 83 -3.91 -2.62 21.07
CA SER A 83 -3.12 -2.62 19.83
C SER A 83 -3.55 -3.77 18.93
N GLY A 84 -3.44 -3.58 17.62
CA GLY A 84 -3.82 -4.62 16.71
C GLY A 84 -3.55 -4.31 15.24
N ARG A 85 -3.87 -5.30 14.39
CA ARG A 85 -3.75 -5.18 12.95
C ARG A 85 -5.00 -4.54 12.39
N THR A 86 -4.82 -3.60 11.44
CA THR A 86 -5.91 -3.11 10.60
C THR A 86 -6.44 -4.21 9.67
N TRP A 87 -7.50 -3.96 8.91
CA TRP A 87 -7.99 -4.89 7.88
C TRP A 87 -6.88 -5.25 6.90
N GLN A 88 -6.12 -4.25 6.45
CA GLN A 88 -4.95 -4.37 5.60
C GLN A 88 -3.85 -5.18 6.29
N GLY A 89 -3.64 -4.94 7.58
CA GLY A 89 -2.66 -5.66 8.42
C GLY A 89 -3.00 -7.14 8.59
N ILE A 90 -4.28 -7.52 8.59
CA ILE A 90 -4.67 -8.93 8.59
C ILE A 90 -4.25 -9.59 7.28
N LEU A 91 -4.47 -8.93 6.13
CA LEU A 91 -4.05 -9.44 4.82
C LEU A 91 -2.52 -9.44 4.65
N SER A 92 -1.80 -8.46 5.19
CA SER A 92 -0.34 -8.39 5.13
C SER A 92 0.37 -9.50 5.93
N LYS A 93 -0.34 -10.20 6.81
CA LYS A 93 0.16 -11.38 7.53
C LYS A 93 -0.28 -12.70 6.92
N LYS A 94 -0.81 -12.68 5.71
CA LYS A 94 -1.18 -13.86 4.93
C LYS A 94 -0.31 -13.92 3.67
N ILE A 95 0.29 -15.06 3.43
CA ILE A 95 1.19 -15.25 2.29
C ILE A 95 0.45 -15.97 1.16
N VAL A 96 0.57 -15.43 -0.04
CA VAL A 96 0.09 -16.07 -1.27
C VAL A 96 1.17 -17.00 -1.80
N CYS A 97 0.87 -18.29 -1.81
CA CYS A 97 1.78 -19.32 -2.32
C CYS A 97 1.32 -19.79 -3.71
N PRO A 98 2.22 -20.18 -4.62
CA PRO A 98 1.86 -20.89 -5.83
C PRO A 98 1.21 -22.25 -5.51
N ASP A 99 0.58 -22.88 -6.50
CA ASP A 99 0.10 -24.26 -6.38
C ASP A 99 1.28 -25.23 -6.36
N ASP A 100 1.06 -26.43 -5.80
CA ASP A 100 2.09 -27.46 -5.73
C ASP A 100 2.60 -27.80 -7.14
N GLY A 101 3.91 -27.71 -7.32
CA GLY A 101 4.58 -27.96 -8.60
C GLY A 101 4.46 -26.85 -9.63
N GLN A 102 3.90 -25.69 -9.26
CA GLN A 102 3.89 -24.49 -10.10
C GLN A 102 4.90 -23.46 -9.59
N ASP A 103 5.51 -22.75 -10.52
CA ASP A 103 6.46 -21.68 -10.15
C ASP A 103 5.74 -20.43 -9.64
N TYR A 104 4.60 -20.10 -10.22
CA TYR A 104 3.84 -18.90 -9.91
C TYR A 104 2.34 -19.17 -9.85
N LEU A 105 1.61 -18.36 -9.09
CA LEU A 105 0.16 -18.27 -9.17
C LEU A 105 -0.21 -17.27 -10.26
N VAL A 106 -0.87 -17.74 -11.33
CA VAL A 106 -1.34 -16.89 -12.43
C VAL A 106 -2.83 -16.63 -12.27
N LEU A 107 -3.22 -15.35 -12.28
CA LEU A 107 -4.59 -14.90 -12.04
C LEU A 107 -5.17 -14.21 -13.27
N SER A 108 -6.42 -14.52 -13.59
CA SER A 108 -7.15 -13.92 -14.71
C SER A 108 -8.64 -13.89 -14.39
N GLY A 109 -9.35 -12.87 -14.85
CA GLY A 109 -10.79 -12.75 -14.69
C GLY A 109 -11.22 -11.34 -14.24
N ASP A 110 -12.47 -11.22 -13.81
CA ASP A 110 -12.93 -9.98 -13.18
C ASP A 110 -12.25 -9.77 -11.83
N ALA A 111 -11.87 -8.54 -11.52
CA ALA A 111 -11.08 -8.23 -10.32
C ALA A 111 -11.79 -8.66 -9.02
N ASN A 112 -13.11 -8.49 -8.89
CA ASN A 112 -13.84 -8.93 -7.70
C ASN A 112 -13.88 -10.47 -7.58
N GLU A 113 -14.01 -11.19 -8.69
CA GLU A 113 -13.94 -12.65 -8.71
C GLU A 113 -12.54 -13.14 -8.28
N VAL A 114 -11.48 -12.47 -8.77
CA VAL A 114 -10.09 -12.79 -8.41
C VAL A 114 -9.83 -12.47 -6.92
N LEU A 115 -10.33 -11.36 -6.41
CA LEU A 115 -10.26 -11.03 -4.98
C LEU A 115 -10.95 -12.11 -4.14
N GLY A 116 -12.16 -12.53 -4.51
CA GLY A 116 -12.88 -13.59 -3.83
C GLY A 116 -12.10 -14.91 -3.81
N PHE A 117 -11.49 -15.30 -4.93
CA PHE A 117 -10.60 -16.46 -5.00
C PHE A 117 -9.41 -16.34 -4.04
N LEU A 118 -8.72 -15.18 -4.02
CA LEU A 118 -7.58 -14.96 -3.13
C LEU A 118 -7.99 -15.04 -1.65
N ILE A 119 -9.11 -14.43 -1.25
CA ILE A 119 -9.64 -14.47 0.12
C ILE A 119 -9.88 -15.90 0.59
N GLN A 120 -10.49 -16.73 -0.25
CA GLN A 120 -10.71 -18.14 0.07
C GLN A 120 -9.38 -18.91 0.15
N ARG A 121 -8.47 -18.66 -0.79
CA ARG A 121 -7.16 -19.31 -0.83
C ARG A 121 -6.31 -19.06 0.42
N ILE A 122 -6.30 -17.83 0.94
CA ILE A 122 -5.53 -17.48 2.15
C ILE A 122 -6.29 -17.75 3.46
N GLY A 123 -7.50 -18.30 3.38
CA GLY A 123 -8.29 -18.77 4.52
C GLY A 123 -8.80 -17.66 5.44
N VAL A 124 -9.26 -16.55 4.89
CA VAL A 124 -9.85 -15.43 5.66
C VAL A 124 -11.29 -15.10 5.29
N GLY A 125 -11.96 -16.00 4.56
CA GLY A 125 -13.36 -15.85 4.13
C GLY A 125 -14.39 -15.74 5.28
N ASP A 126 -14.00 -16.12 6.50
CA ASP A 126 -14.87 -15.94 7.67
C ASP A 126 -15.03 -14.45 8.05
N LEU A 127 -14.02 -13.62 7.76
CA LEU A 127 -14.04 -12.18 8.05
C LEU A 127 -14.25 -11.34 6.79
N PHE A 128 -13.63 -11.73 5.68
CA PHE A 128 -13.60 -10.94 4.45
C PHE A 128 -14.56 -11.48 3.40
N GLU A 129 -15.22 -10.61 2.68
CA GLU A 129 -16.06 -10.97 1.54
C GLU A 129 -15.93 -9.98 0.39
N THR A 130 -16.25 -10.42 -0.82
CA THR A 130 -16.27 -9.60 -2.02
C THR A 130 -17.69 -9.49 -2.57
N PRO A 131 -18.05 -8.38 -3.23
CA PRO A 131 -19.35 -8.27 -3.89
C PRO A 131 -19.58 -9.39 -4.91
N SER A 132 -20.84 -9.81 -5.07
CA SER A 132 -21.23 -10.74 -6.15
C SER A 132 -21.24 -10.07 -7.53
N GLU A 133 -21.33 -8.73 -7.54
CA GLU A 133 -21.29 -7.93 -8.75
C GLU A 133 -19.85 -7.82 -9.27
N LYS A 134 -19.72 -7.86 -10.60
CA LYS A 134 -18.44 -7.67 -11.27
C LYS A 134 -17.95 -6.25 -11.11
N ALA A 135 -16.64 -6.11 -10.90
CA ALA A 135 -15.98 -4.81 -10.88
C ALA A 135 -15.93 -4.16 -12.27
N GLY A 136 -16.06 -4.94 -13.34
CA GLY A 136 -15.85 -4.48 -14.72
C GLY A 136 -14.37 -4.21 -15.04
N ILE A 137 -13.46 -4.60 -14.16
CA ILE A 137 -12.01 -4.47 -14.28
C ILE A 137 -11.45 -5.87 -14.55
N THR A 138 -10.70 -6.02 -15.65
CA THR A 138 -10.18 -7.32 -16.07
C THR A 138 -8.72 -7.48 -15.65
N ILE A 139 -8.44 -8.52 -14.90
CA ILE A 139 -7.07 -8.99 -14.63
C ILE A 139 -6.68 -9.95 -15.77
N THR A 140 -5.58 -9.63 -16.46
CA THR A 140 -5.11 -10.42 -17.62
C THR A 140 -3.79 -11.10 -17.30
N SER A 141 -3.83 -12.41 -17.07
CA SER A 141 -2.66 -13.28 -16.86
C SER A 141 -1.63 -12.68 -15.89
N TYR A 142 -2.10 -12.12 -14.79
CA TYR A 142 -1.20 -11.54 -13.78
C TYR A 142 -0.47 -12.66 -13.03
N GLN A 143 0.85 -12.63 -13.08
CA GLN A 143 1.72 -13.54 -12.36
C GLN A 143 2.02 -12.95 -10.98
N MET A 144 1.49 -13.59 -9.93
CA MET A 144 1.70 -13.17 -8.55
C MET A 144 3.14 -13.48 -8.12
N ASP A 145 3.81 -12.53 -7.48
CA ASP A 145 5.14 -12.74 -6.91
C ASP A 145 5.11 -13.92 -5.92
N ARG A 146 6.15 -14.75 -5.93
CA ARG A 146 6.21 -15.92 -5.03
C ARG A 146 6.30 -15.48 -3.57
N TYR A 147 5.46 -16.11 -2.74
CA TYR A 147 5.45 -15.88 -1.28
C TYR A 147 5.29 -14.42 -0.88
N ILE A 148 4.59 -13.64 -1.70
CA ILE A 148 4.23 -12.26 -1.38
C ILE A 148 3.09 -12.25 -0.34
N ASP A 149 3.08 -11.25 0.52
CA ASP A 149 1.91 -11.04 1.37
C ASP A 149 0.69 -10.63 0.55
N ALA A 150 -0.50 -11.04 1.03
CA ALA A 150 -1.73 -10.91 0.25
C ALA A 150 -2.13 -9.45 0.02
N TYR A 151 -1.84 -8.54 0.95
CA TYR A 151 -2.15 -7.13 0.79
C TYR A 151 -1.30 -6.48 -0.31
N THR A 152 0.01 -6.63 -0.22
CA THR A 152 0.95 -6.09 -1.21
C THR A 152 0.73 -6.71 -2.59
N GLY A 153 0.58 -8.04 -2.66
CA GLY A 153 0.35 -8.75 -3.92
C GLY A 153 -0.94 -8.33 -4.60
N THR A 154 -2.02 -8.17 -3.84
CA THR A 154 -3.32 -7.69 -4.35
C THR A 154 -3.21 -6.25 -4.87
N ARG A 155 -2.56 -5.35 -4.14
CA ARG A 155 -2.37 -3.96 -4.59
C ARG A 155 -1.56 -3.88 -5.88
N LYS A 156 -0.45 -4.61 -5.99
CA LYS A 156 0.35 -4.69 -7.22
C LYS A 156 -0.49 -5.19 -8.40
N MET A 157 -1.25 -6.25 -8.20
CA MET A 157 -2.13 -6.82 -9.22
C MET A 157 -3.16 -5.80 -9.70
N LEU A 158 -3.87 -5.15 -8.78
CA LEU A 158 -4.90 -4.16 -9.13
C LEU A 158 -4.30 -2.94 -9.81
N LYS A 159 -3.14 -2.45 -9.34
CA LYS A 159 -2.43 -1.33 -9.98
C LYS A 159 -2.08 -1.63 -11.44
N CYS A 160 -1.65 -2.84 -11.77
CA CYS A 160 -1.40 -3.26 -13.16
C CYS A 160 -2.68 -3.20 -14.03
N ALA A 161 -3.86 -3.33 -13.41
CA ALA A 161 -5.15 -3.21 -14.08
C ALA A 161 -5.78 -1.81 -13.99
N GLY A 162 -5.02 -0.80 -13.52
CA GLY A 162 -5.53 0.57 -13.33
C GLY A 162 -6.56 0.69 -12.21
N ALA A 163 -6.45 -0.13 -11.18
CA ALA A 163 -7.41 -0.21 -10.08
C ALA A 163 -6.73 -0.13 -8.71
N LYS A 164 -7.54 0.15 -7.69
CA LYS A 164 -7.16 0.12 -6.27
C LYS A 164 -8.08 -0.79 -5.48
N LEU A 165 -7.61 -1.23 -4.30
CA LEU A 165 -8.36 -2.02 -3.35
C LEU A 165 -9.07 -1.09 -2.37
N VAL A 166 -10.39 -1.22 -2.24
CA VAL A 166 -11.15 -0.55 -1.19
C VAL A 166 -11.73 -1.57 -0.23
N MET A 167 -11.76 -1.22 1.06
CA MET A 167 -12.26 -2.07 2.14
C MET A 167 -13.13 -1.25 3.08
N TYR A 168 -14.18 -1.85 3.63
CA TYR A 168 -14.97 -1.28 4.72
C TYR A 168 -15.63 -2.38 5.55
N TYR A 169 -15.83 -2.11 6.85
CA TYR A 169 -16.49 -3.05 7.74
C TYR A 169 -17.99 -2.77 7.83
N ARG A 170 -18.79 -3.80 7.57
CA ARG A 170 -20.25 -3.73 7.66
C ARG A 170 -20.84 -5.08 8.05
N GLU A 171 -21.82 -5.06 8.97
CA GLU A 171 -22.61 -6.25 9.35
C GLU A 171 -21.74 -7.47 9.73
N GLY A 172 -20.62 -7.24 10.41
CA GLY A 172 -19.73 -8.31 10.86
C GLY A 172 -18.73 -8.80 9.82
N LYS A 173 -18.67 -8.18 8.63
CA LYS A 173 -17.75 -8.53 7.55
C LYS A 173 -16.93 -7.34 7.09
N VAL A 174 -15.75 -7.61 6.60
CA VAL A 174 -14.93 -6.65 5.85
C VAL A 174 -15.20 -6.88 4.36
N HIS A 175 -15.85 -5.92 3.73
CA HIS A 175 -16.13 -5.96 2.30
C HIS A 175 -14.91 -5.44 1.54
N LEU A 176 -14.44 -6.23 0.58
CA LEU A 176 -13.36 -5.85 -0.34
C LEU A 176 -13.91 -5.70 -1.74
N SER A 177 -13.49 -4.66 -2.43
CA SER A 177 -13.77 -4.52 -3.86
C SER A 177 -12.63 -3.83 -4.60
N ALA A 178 -12.52 -4.10 -5.89
CA ALA A 178 -11.68 -3.38 -6.80
C ALA A 178 -12.46 -2.22 -7.40
N VAL A 179 -11.88 -1.03 -7.37
CA VAL A 179 -12.43 0.16 -8.04
C VAL A 179 -11.35 0.79 -8.92
N PRO A 180 -11.69 1.55 -9.98
CA PRO A 180 -10.69 2.29 -10.73
C PRO A 180 -9.88 3.21 -9.81
N LEU A 181 -8.57 3.28 -10.01
CA LEU A 181 -7.76 4.31 -9.35
C LEU A 181 -8.14 5.69 -9.92
N VAL A 182 -7.99 6.73 -9.11
CA VAL A 182 -8.22 8.10 -9.53
C VAL A 182 -6.88 8.79 -9.74
N ASP A 183 -6.69 9.41 -10.90
CA ASP A 183 -5.53 10.27 -11.20
C ASP A 183 -5.94 11.73 -11.03
N TYR A 184 -5.77 12.25 -9.83
CA TYR A 184 -6.07 13.66 -9.49
C TYR A 184 -5.10 14.64 -10.15
N SER A 185 -3.94 14.18 -10.62
CA SER A 185 -2.95 15.05 -11.26
C SER A 185 -3.40 15.65 -12.58
N GLN A 186 -4.53 15.19 -13.14
CA GLN A 186 -5.06 15.70 -14.40
C GLN A 186 -6.02 16.87 -14.21
N ASP A 187 -6.73 16.90 -13.07
CA ASP A 187 -7.76 17.89 -12.78
C ASP A 187 -7.37 18.84 -11.64
N GLU A 188 -6.52 18.38 -10.72
CA GLU A 188 -6.11 19.10 -9.51
C GLU A 188 -4.59 18.94 -9.30
N GLU A 189 -3.77 19.58 -10.15
CA GLU A 189 -2.35 19.70 -9.84
C GLU A 189 -2.17 20.62 -8.62
N TRP A 190 -1.46 20.12 -7.60
CA TRP A 190 -1.08 20.96 -6.48
C TRP A 190 -0.10 22.01 -6.94
N ASP A 191 -0.48 23.24 -6.76
CA ASP A 191 0.31 24.40 -7.15
C ASP A 191 1.05 24.93 -5.93
N SER A 192 2.32 25.32 -6.09
CA SER A 192 3.14 25.93 -5.05
C SER A 192 2.52 27.22 -4.46
N ASP A 193 1.59 27.85 -5.18
CA ASP A 193 0.86 29.02 -4.68
C ASP A 193 -0.25 28.67 -3.68
N GLN A 194 -0.65 27.40 -3.61
CA GLN A 194 -1.76 26.91 -2.78
C GLN A 194 -1.30 26.13 -1.55
N MET A 195 -0.14 25.47 -1.63
CA MET A 195 0.38 24.65 -0.55
C MET A 195 1.90 24.54 -0.57
N ASN A 196 2.49 24.24 0.58
CA ASN A 196 3.92 23.99 0.68
C ASN A 196 4.23 22.52 0.36
N PHE A 197 5.16 22.31 -0.53
CA PHE A 197 5.72 21.01 -0.82
C PHE A 197 7.18 21.11 -1.23
N GLN A 198 7.92 20.02 -1.10
CA GLN A 198 9.27 19.90 -1.60
C GLN A 198 9.31 18.87 -2.74
N ILE A 199 9.70 19.33 -3.93
CA ILE A 199 9.95 18.45 -5.07
C ILE A 199 11.46 18.32 -5.25
N SER A 200 11.96 17.10 -5.33
CA SER A 200 13.31 16.80 -5.83
C SER A 200 13.18 15.93 -7.08
N SER A 201 13.77 16.39 -8.17
CA SER A 201 13.78 15.65 -9.43
C SER A 201 15.21 15.55 -9.96
N ASN A 202 15.67 14.31 -10.16
CA ASN A 202 16.93 14.02 -10.82
C ASN A 202 16.64 13.45 -12.21
N GLU A 203 16.80 14.27 -13.23
CA GLU A 203 16.57 13.88 -14.64
C GLU A 203 17.62 12.90 -15.18
N ARG A 204 18.68 12.65 -14.43
CA ARG A 204 19.77 11.73 -14.82
C ARG A 204 20.09 10.76 -13.68
N PRO A 205 19.13 9.91 -13.27
CA PRO A 205 19.44 8.81 -12.36
C PRO A 205 20.38 7.81 -13.02
N VAL A 206 20.79 6.79 -12.29
CA VAL A 206 21.51 5.64 -12.87
C VAL A 206 20.67 5.08 -14.02
N ASN A 207 21.24 5.07 -15.21
CA ASN A 207 20.57 4.62 -16.44
C ASN A 207 21.30 3.49 -17.16
N HIS A 208 22.45 3.09 -16.63
CA HIS A 208 23.19 1.90 -17.02
C HIS A 208 23.59 1.11 -15.78
N LEU A 209 23.15 -0.14 -15.68
CA LEU A 209 23.49 -1.04 -14.59
C LEU A 209 24.29 -2.23 -15.11
N ILE A 210 25.49 -2.42 -14.57
CA ILE A 210 26.31 -3.59 -14.84
C ILE A 210 26.02 -4.63 -13.78
N CYS A 211 25.25 -5.64 -14.15
CA CYS A 211 24.84 -6.71 -13.24
C CYS A 211 25.90 -7.82 -13.27
N LEU A 212 26.41 -8.17 -12.09
CA LEU A 212 27.49 -9.11 -11.86
C LEU A 212 26.94 -10.34 -11.11
N GLY A 213 26.79 -11.46 -11.80
CA GLY A 213 26.34 -12.73 -11.24
C GLY A 213 27.51 -13.59 -10.73
N LYS A 214 27.32 -14.92 -10.68
CA LYS A 214 28.31 -15.90 -10.25
C LYS A 214 29.50 -16.01 -11.21
N GLY A 215 30.63 -16.37 -10.69
CA GLY A 215 31.91 -16.60 -11.39
C GLY A 215 32.99 -15.61 -10.99
N ASP A 216 34.19 -15.84 -11.52
CA ASP A 216 35.36 -15.01 -11.25
C ASP A 216 36.00 -14.50 -12.53
N LEU A 217 36.45 -13.25 -12.49
CA LEU A 217 37.19 -12.61 -13.58
C LEU A 217 36.47 -12.73 -14.93
N SER A 218 37.09 -13.34 -15.93
CA SER A 218 36.54 -13.49 -17.28
C SER A 218 35.41 -14.50 -17.40
N GLU A 219 35.23 -15.38 -16.42
CA GLU A 219 34.17 -16.37 -16.37
C GLU A 219 32.93 -15.87 -15.59
N ARG A 220 33.03 -14.68 -15.04
CA ARG A 220 31.90 -14.09 -14.30
C ARG A 220 30.75 -13.77 -15.24
N MET A 221 29.54 -14.13 -14.81
CA MET A 221 28.32 -13.74 -15.52
C MET A 221 28.14 -12.22 -15.43
N VAL A 222 28.05 -11.55 -16.55
CA VAL A 222 27.85 -10.09 -16.64
C VAL A 222 26.70 -9.81 -17.58
N ARG A 223 25.79 -8.94 -17.14
CA ARG A 223 24.71 -8.40 -17.98
C ARG A 223 24.64 -6.89 -17.83
N HIS A 224 24.32 -6.22 -18.92
CA HIS A 224 24.14 -4.78 -18.97
C HIS A 224 22.68 -4.46 -19.15
N LEU A 225 22.12 -3.65 -18.25
CA LEU A 225 20.75 -3.14 -18.35
C LEU A 225 20.78 -1.63 -18.51
N TYR A 226 19.96 -1.14 -19.39
CA TYR A 226 19.88 0.28 -19.71
C TYR A 226 18.45 0.77 -19.58
N MET A 227 18.29 1.97 -19.04
CA MET A 227 17.00 2.64 -18.88
C MET A 227 16.90 3.78 -19.91
N ASP A 228 15.77 3.87 -20.60
CA ASP A 228 15.50 4.97 -21.52
C ASP A 228 14.90 6.21 -20.82
N VAL A 229 14.67 7.28 -21.57
CA VAL A 229 14.07 8.54 -21.08
C VAL A 229 12.65 8.38 -20.53
N ARG A 230 12.00 7.24 -20.79
CA ARG A 230 10.65 6.93 -20.31
C ARG A 230 10.66 5.96 -19.13
N GLY A 231 11.86 5.55 -18.65
CA GLY A 231 12.01 4.58 -17.59
C GLY A 231 11.87 3.11 -18.04
N ASN A 232 11.79 2.83 -19.36
CA ASN A 232 11.79 1.45 -19.85
C ASN A 232 13.18 0.85 -19.76
N ILE A 233 13.28 -0.38 -19.24
CA ILE A 233 14.53 -1.08 -19.04
C ILE A 233 14.71 -2.14 -20.12
N SER A 234 15.89 -2.18 -20.72
CA SER A 234 16.26 -3.15 -21.75
C SER A 234 17.78 -3.38 -21.78
N GLU A 235 18.26 -4.31 -22.60
CA GLU A 235 19.69 -4.53 -22.84
C GLU A 235 20.26 -3.59 -23.92
N THR A 236 19.47 -2.64 -24.43
CA THR A 236 19.90 -1.71 -25.47
C THR A 236 20.29 -0.36 -24.88
N GLN A 237 21.54 0.06 -25.08
CA GLN A 237 22.04 1.34 -24.61
C GLN A 237 21.33 2.51 -25.27
N THR A 238 20.84 3.46 -24.45
CA THR A 238 20.08 4.64 -24.91
C THR A 238 20.78 5.96 -24.57
N PHE A 239 21.60 6.00 -23.54
CA PHE A 239 22.40 7.16 -23.17
C PHE A 239 23.88 6.91 -23.44
N PHE A 240 24.62 7.96 -23.78
CA PHE A 240 26.03 7.89 -24.16
C PHE A 240 26.82 9.07 -23.57
N GLY A 241 28.11 8.86 -23.36
CA GLY A 241 29.03 9.91 -22.94
C GLY A 241 28.69 10.44 -21.55
N VAL A 242 28.52 11.75 -21.41
CA VAL A 242 28.26 12.40 -20.12
C VAL A 242 26.84 12.19 -19.60
N ASP A 243 25.90 11.78 -20.46
CA ASP A 243 24.53 11.45 -20.09
C ASP A 243 24.38 10.01 -19.59
N GLU A 244 25.39 9.16 -19.76
CA GLU A 244 25.41 7.81 -19.21
C GLU A 244 25.89 7.86 -17.75
N VAL A 245 25.03 7.39 -16.87
CA VAL A 245 25.30 7.25 -15.44
C VAL A 245 25.28 5.77 -15.08
N THR A 246 26.46 5.21 -14.81
CA THR A 246 26.65 3.77 -14.62
C THR A 246 26.87 3.41 -13.18
N GLU A 247 26.23 2.32 -12.72
CA GLU A 247 26.46 1.67 -11.43
C GLU A 247 26.68 0.16 -11.62
N THR A 248 27.25 -0.49 -10.62
CA THR A 248 27.41 -1.95 -10.59
C THR A 248 26.44 -2.57 -9.59
N TYR A 249 25.79 -3.66 -10.00
CA TYR A 249 24.95 -4.46 -9.13
C TYR A 249 25.58 -5.85 -8.94
N ASP A 250 26.16 -6.08 -7.77
CA ASP A 250 26.81 -7.34 -7.44
C ASP A 250 25.83 -8.32 -6.81
N TYR A 251 25.49 -9.38 -7.55
CA TYR A 251 24.62 -10.47 -7.10
C TYR A 251 25.35 -11.81 -7.27
N SER A 252 26.50 -11.92 -6.64
CA SER A 252 27.52 -12.98 -6.81
C SER A 252 27.04 -14.42 -6.59
N ASN A 253 25.90 -14.62 -5.92
CA ASN A 253 25.32 -15.94 -5.67
C ASN A 253 24.37 -16.43 -6.77
N VAL A 254 24.00 -15.58 -7.73
CA VAL A 254 23.04 -15.92 -8.79
C VAL A 254 23.72 -16.68 -9.91
N GLU A 255 23.18 -17.85 -10.21
CA GLU A 255 23.63 -18.75 -11.28
C GLU A 255 22.79 -18.61 -12.56
N SER A 256 21.59 -18.01 -12.44
CA SER A 256 20.66 -17.82 -13.55
C SER A 256 20.77 -16.41 -14.13
N GLU A 257 20.93 -16.34 -15.45
CA GLU A 257 20.91 -15.08 -16.19
C GLU A 257 19.59 -14.33 -16.05
N GLU A 258 18.49 -15.07 -16.05
CA GLU A 258 17.15 -14.52 -15.92
C GLU A 258 16.91 -13.91 -14.53
N GLU A 259 17.39 -14.55 -13.47
CA GLU A 259 17.37 -13.99 -12.11
C GLU A 259 18.24 -12.74 -11.98
N LEU A 260 19.41 -12.72 -12.63
CA LEU A 260 20.28 -11.56 -12.64
C LEU A 260 19.64 -10.36 -13.34
N ILE A 261 19.01 -10.58 -14.49
CA ILE A 261 18.27 -9.54 -15.23
C ILE A 261 17.07 -9.04 -14.41
N THR A 262 16.33 -9.95 -13.77
CA THR A 262 15.17 -9.58 -12.94
C THR A 262 15.60 -8.71 -11.74
N GLY A 263 16.64 -9.14 -11.01
CA GLY A 263 17.17 -8.37 -9.88
C GLY A 263 17.75 -7.02 -10.30
N GLY A 264 18.48 -6.96 -11.42
CA GLY A 264 19.00 -5.72 -11.97
C GLY A 264 17.88 -4.77 -12.43
N THR A 265 16.83 -5.30 -13.03
CA THR A 265 15.65 -4.51 -13.43
C THR A 265 14.97 -3.88 -12.21
N GLN A 266 14.75 -4.66 -11.17
CA GLN A 266 14.20 -4.15 -9.91
C GLN A 266 15.10 -3.06 -9.31
N ARG A 267 16.42 -3.25 -9.30
CA ARG A 267 17.39 -2.27 -8.78
C ARG A 267 17.33 -0.94 -9.55
N LEU A 268 17.23 -0.97 -10.88
CA LEU A 268 17.08 0.24 -11.69
C LEU A 268 15.74 0.95 -11.42
N GLN A 269 14.65 0.20 -11.23
CA GLN A 269 13.35 0.76 -10.88
C GLN A 269 13.36 1.46 -9.51
N GLU A 270 14.00 0.85 -8.51
CA GLU A 270 14.20 1.44 -7.18
C GLU A 270 15.02 2.74 -7.27
N THR A 271 16.08 2.75 -8.08
CA THR A 271 16.92 3.94 -8.28
C THR A 271 16.16 5.05 -8.99
N LEU A 272 15.31 4.72 -9.97
CA LEU A 272 14.44 5.70 -10.64
C LEU A 272 13.39 6.28 -9.67
N ALA A 273 12.81 5.43 -8.83
CA ALA A 273 11.85 5.88 -7.83
C ALA A 273 12.49 6.85 -6.82
N ALA A 274 13.69 6.54 -6.33
CA ALA A 274 14.44 7.38 -5.40
C ALA A 274 14.97 8.70 -6.02
N ALA A 275 15.11 8.74 -7.34
CA ALA A 275 15.59 9.94 -8.06
C ALA A 275 14.61 11.13 -8.04
N ASN A 276 13.35 10.84 -7.80
CA ASN A 276 12.29 11.84 -7.80
C ASN A 276 11.49 11.72 -6.52
N THR A 277 11.46 12.74 -5.68
CA THR A 277 10.73 12.73 -4.42
C THR A 277 9.75 13.90 -4.35
N LEU A 278 8.62 13.66 -3.72
CA LEU A 278 7.64 14.67 -3.37
C LEU A 278 7.33 14.52 -1.88
N GLU A 279 7.66 15.54 -1.12
CA GLU A 279 7.34 15.62 0.29
C GLU A 279 6.32 16.74 0.50
N THR A 280 5.25 16.46 1.21
CA THR A 280 4.22 17.44 1.54
C THR A 280 3.52 17.05 2.83
N ASP A 281 3.13 18.05 3.59
CA ASP A 281 2.32 17.90 4.78
C ASP A 281 0.84 18.01 4.40
N PHE A 282 0.21 16.87 4.17
CA PHE A 282 -1.24 16.79 3.99
C PHE A 282 -1.96 16.65 5.30
N GLU A 283 -2.57 17.69 5.74
CA GLU A 283 -3.52 17.64 6.84
C GLU A 283 -4.95 17.63 6.31
N ASN A 284 -5.78 16.73 6.85
CA ASN A 284 -7.25 16.70 6.70
C ASN A 284 -7.82 16.39 5.30
N ASN A 285 -7.17 15.59 4.46
CA ASN A 285 -7.80 15.16 3.22
C ASN A 285 -8.31 13.71 3.30
N THR A 286 -9.62 13.55 3.48
CA THR A 286 -10.32 12.27 3.53
C THR A 286 -10.71 11.74 2.15
N GLU A 287 -10.47 12.50 1.08
CA GLU A 287 -10.95 12.17 -0.26
C GLU A 287 -10.03 11.25 -1.04
N TYR A 288 -8.73 11.23 -0.69
CA TYR A 288 -7.76 10.38 -1.37
C TYR A 288 -7.68 8.99 -0.75
N ASP A 289 -7.50 7.98 -1.58
CA ASP A 289 -7.30 6.59 -1.14
C ASP A 289 -5.91 6.08 -1.48
N VAL A 290 -5.46 5.07 -0.74
CA VAL A 290 -4.20 4.38 -1.05
C VAL A 290 -4.29 3.73 -2.43
N GLY A 291 -3.38 4.13 -3.33
CA GLY A 291 -3.34 3.72 -4.73
C GLY A 291 -3.77 4.80 -5.71
N ASP A 292 -4.40 5.90 -5.26
CA ASP A 292 -4.68 7.06 -6.11
C ASP A 292 -3.40 7.80 -6.47
N ILE A 293 -3.43 8.53 -7.56
CA ILE A 293 -2.30 9.30 -8.08
C ILE A 293 -2.56 10.79 -7.83
N VAL A 294 -1.57 11.45 -7.27
CA VAL A 294 -1.57 12.90 -7.06
C VAL A 294 -0.42 13.54 -7.84
N GLY A 295 -0.58 14.80 -8.22
CA GLY A 295 0.43 15.57 -8.92
C GLY A 295 0.76 16.87 -8.19
N ALA A 296 2.02 17.30 -8.26
CA ALA A 296 2.44 18.60 -7.78
C ALA A 296 3.23 19.34 -8.86
N ARG A 297 3.05 20.65 -8.93
CA ARG A 297 3.74 21.53 -9.85
C ARG A 297 4.29 22.74 -9.14
N GLU A 298 5.57 23.01 -9.32
CA GLU A 298 6.18 24.27 -8.90
C GLU A 298 6.09 25.27 -10.08
N THR A 299 5.45 26.42 -9.84
CA THR A 299 5.05 27.38 -10.88
C THR A 299 6.20 28.14 -11.53
N ILE A 300 7.28 28.41 -10.78
CA ILE A 300 8.40 29.22 -11.28
C ILE A 300 9.37 28.38 -12.11
N THR A 301 9.74 27.19 -11.59
CA THR A 301 10.69 26.28 -12.26
C THR A 301 10.01 25.39 -13.28
N GLY A 302 8.68 25.21 -13.16
CA GLY A 302 7.89 24.31 -14.00
C GLY A 302 8.10 22.82 -13.68
N VAL A 303 8.79 22.48 -12.58
CA VAL A 303 8.98 21.10 -12.17
C VAL A 303 7.64 20.50 -11.77
N THR A 304 7.31 19.37 -12.41
CA THR A 304 6.09 18.60 -12.14
C THR A 304 6.46 17.18 -11.71
N ILE A 305 5.66 16.61 -10.81
CA ILE A 305 5.83 15.23 -10.35
C ILE A 305 4.46 14.59 -10.15
N LYS A 306 4.35 13.28 -10.43
CA LYS A 306 3.18 12.46 -10.11
C LYS A 306 3.60 11.31 -9.21
N ARG A 307 2.82 11.04 -8.17
CA ARG A 307 3.08 9.99 -7.19
C ARG A 307 1.80 9.33 -6.72
N ASP A 308 1.95 8.06 -6.33
CA ASP A 308 0.86 7.31 -5.70
C ASP A 308 0.73 7.70 -4.24
N ILE A 309 -0.47 7.67 -3.72
CA ILE A 309 -0.71 7.65 -2.28
C ILE A 309 -0.44 6.23 -1.80
N VAL A 310 0.52 6.09 -0.90
CA VAL A 310 1.00 4.77 -0.45
C VAL A 310 0.54 4.42 0.96
N LYS A 311 0.17 5.41 1.78
CA LYS A 311 -0.22 5.21 3.18
C LYS A 311 -1.24 6.25 3.62
N LYS A 312 -2.19 5.83 4.46
CA LYS A 312 -3.12 6.70 5.20
C LYS A 312 -2.94 6.49 6.70
N ILE A 313 -3.00 7.59 7.43
CA ILE A 313 -2.90 7.62 8.89
C ILE A 313 -4.10 8.38 9.43
N LEU A 314 -4.90 7.72 10.28
CA LEU A 314 -5.99 8.34 11.00
C LEU A 314 -5.58 8.56 12.45
N LYS A 315 -5.63 9.80 12.92
CA LYS A 315 -5.43 10.16 14.32
C LYS A 315 -6.71 10.77 14.89
N VAL A 316 -7.17 10.21 15.96
CA VAL A 316 -8.30 10.75 16.75
C VAL A 316 -7.81 11.08 18.14
N ASN A 317 -7.97 12.31 18.56
CA ASN A 317 -7.58 12.77 19.90
C ASN A 317 -8.53 13.86 20.40
N SER A 318 -8.21 14.47 21.53
CA SER A 318 -9.00 15.56 22.12
C SER A 318 -9.12 16.80 21.24
N SER A 319 -8.23 16.98 20.25
CA SER A 319 -8.24 18.12 19.30
C SER A 319 -9.14 17.84 18.09
N GLY A 320 -9.55 16.57 17.86
CA GLY A 320 -10.40 16.18 16.77
C GLY A 320 -9.88 14.96 16.01
N ILE A 321 -10.31 14.86 14.75
CA ILE A 321 -9.95 13.81 13.81
C ILE A 321 -9.02 14.42 12.76
N ASN A 322 -7.86 13.81 12.58
CA ASN A 322 -6.91 14.15 11.52
C ASN A 322 -6.64 12.94 10.63
N VAL A 323 -6.61 13.16 9.31
CA VAL A 323 -6.23 12.15 8.31
C VAL A 323 -5.04 12.66 7.54
N GLU A 324 -3.94 11.94 7.60
CA GLU A 324 -2.70 12.21 6.88
C GLU A 324 -2.53 11.19 5.75
N CYS A 325 -2.15 11.65 4.56
CA CYS A 325 -1.80 10.77 3.45
C CYS A 325 -0.29 10.89 3.18
N GLN A 326 0.39 9.75 3.05
CA GLN A 326 1.78 9.72 2.62
C GLN A 326 1.85 9.32 1.15
N ILE A 327 2.73 10.00 0.46
CA ILE A 327 2.97 9.82 -0.96
C ILE A 327 4.16 8.88 -1.12
N GLY A 328 4.07 7.97 -2.10
CA GLY A 328 5.12 7.01 -2.37
C GLY A 328 6.32 7.60 -3.08
N GLU A 329 7.45 6.88 -2.87
CA GLU A 329 8.66 7.06 -3.64
C GLU A 329 8.48 6.58 -5.10
#